data_d0b997f348d1e0dcb1982bd1d3727890
#
_entry.id   d0b997f348d1e0dcb1982bd1d3727890
#
_cell.length_a   1.000
_cell.length_b   1.000
_cell.length_c   1.000
_cell.angle_alpha   90.00
_cell.angle_beta   90.00
_cell.angle_gamma   90.00
#
_symmetry.space_group_name_H-M   'P 1'
#
loop_
_entity.id
_entity.type
_entity.pdbx_description
1 polymer ?
#
loop_
_entity_poly.entity_id
_entity_poly.type
_entity_poly.pdbx_seq_one_letter_code
_entity_poly.pdbx_strand_id
1 'polypeptide(L)'
;SRNLNGFGEGIEESPAGLSIAERHSHWARQVPSKPEDIWDFVVGLDGDSRACLLAHCVSLSLDGLGSWERRERSILAHVETLATALDLDMRAYWKPTAVRYLDRVTKAQIAAAVSDGVSAQAAGRLSGLKKPQMVEAAEPLLVEAGWLPPVLRTVSARADEPGEGNGPTADQAPASEPEASEGADAPEAPEAPEASGASEVSD
;
A
#
# COMPACT_ATOMS: atom_id res chain seq x y z
N SER A 1 0.67 21.25 5.36
CA SER A 1 0.01 20.70 4.15
C SER A 1 1.04 19.92 3.37
N ARG A 2 0.97 18.59 3.40
CA ARG A 2 1.75 17.77 2.48
C ARG A 2 1.16 17.99 1.10
N ASN A 3 2.01 18.46 0.22
CA ASN A 3 1.65 18.75 -1.16
C ASN A 3 1.45 17.40 -1.88
N LEU A 4 0.22 17.09 -2.28
CA LEU A 4 -0.12 15.89 -3.05
C LEU A 4 0.41 15.95 -4.50
N ASN A 5 1.13 17.00 -4.85
CA ASN A 5 1.67 17.24 -6.19
C ASN A 5 2.70 16.21 -6.70
N GLY A 6 3.01 15.16 -5.92
CA GLY A 6 3.87 14.05 -6.35
C GLY A 6 3.14 12.83 -6.94
N PHE A 7 1.82 12.83 -6.93
CA PHE A 7 1.00 11.66 -7.24
C PHE A 7 0.30 11.77 -8.59
N GLY A 8 0.97 11.84 -9.67
CA GLY A 8 0.38 11.73 -11.00
C GLY A 8 -0.86 12.64 -11.23
N GLU A 9 -0.95 13.25 -12.36
CA GLU A 9 -2.13 14.02 -12.77
C GLU A 9 -3.41 13.19 -12.57
N GLY A 10 -4.44 13.81 -11.98
CA GLY A 10 -5.79 13.23 -11.87
C GLY A 10 -6.14 12.56 -10.55
N ILE A 11 -5.26 12.54 -9.53
CA ILE A 11 -5.66 12.01 -8.22
C ILE A 11 -6.63 12.95 -7.51
N GLU A 12 -6.46 14.25 -7.69
CA GLU A 12 -7.33 15.30 -7.13
C GLU A 12 -8.75 15.23 -7.71
N GLU A 13 -8.87 14.82 -8.98
CA GLU A 13 -10.14 14.64 -9.70
C GLU A 13 -10.73 13.23 -9.48
N SER A 14 -10.03 12.36 -8.77
CA SER A 14 -10.55 11.02 -8.45
C SER A 14 -11.69 11.09 -7.44
N PRO A 15 -12.61 10.10 -7.42
CA PRO A 15 -13.66 10.04 -6.40
C PRO A 15 -13.12 10.11 -4.97
N ALA A 16 -11.96 9.50 -4.71
CA ALA A 16 -11.28 9.57 -3.42
C ALA A 16 -10.77 10.99 -3.13
N GLY A 17 -10.09 11.63 -4.10
CA GLY A 17 -9.58 12.99 -3.96
C GLY A 17 -10.70 14.01 -3.71
N LEU A 18 -11.78 13.92 -4.47
CA LEU A 18 -12.96 14.78 -4.30
C LEU A 18 -13.60 14.59 -2.91
N SER A 19 -13.76 13.35 -2.45
CA SER A 19 -14.31 13.04 -1.12
C SER A 19 -13.43 13.59 0.00
N ILE A 20 -12.10 13.48 -0.12
CA ILE A 20 -11.16 14.04 0.85
C ILE A 20 -11.22 15.58 0.85
N ALA A 21 -11.25 16.21 -0.32
CA ALA A 21 -11.35 17.66 -0.46
C ALA A 21 -12.65 18.22 0.13
N GLU A 22 -13.77 17.53 -0.08
CA GLU A 22 -15.07 17.88 0.49
C GLU A 22 -15.04 17.83 2.02
N ARG A 23 -14.55 16.74 2.60
CA ARG A 23 -14.41 16.58 4.06
C ARG A 23 -13.46 17.62 4.66
N HIS A 24 -12.34 17.88 3.98
CA HIS A 24 -11.41 18.90 4.41
C HIS A 24 -12.05 20.28 4.41
N SER A 25 -12.78 20.64 3.35
CA SER A 25 -13.52 21.90 3.26
C SER A 25 -14.63 22.00 4.29
N HIS A 26 -15.30 20.89 4.63
CA HIS A 26 -16.31 20.84 5.69
C HIS A 26 -15.71 21.23 7.04
N TRP A 27 -14.62 20.57 7.44
CA TRP A 27 -13.97 20.87 8.71
C TRP A 27 -13.26 22.23 8.74
N ALA A 28 -12.67 22.64 7.62
CA ALA A 28 -12.02 23.97 7.54
C ALA A 28 -12.98 25.14 7.78
N ARG A 29 -14.28 24.95 7.51
CA ARG A 29 -15.30 25.99 7.81
C ARG A 29 -15.75 26.02 9.27
N GLN A 30 -15.54 24.94 10.01
CA GLN A 30 -16.03 24.77 11.37
C GLN A 30 -14.95 24.98 12.42
N VAL A 31 -13.74 24.47 12.14
CA VAL A 31 -12.62 24.56 13.09
C VAL A 31 -12.16 26.00 13.21
N PRO A 32 -12.07 26.55 14.42
CA PRO A 32 -11.60 27.92 14.65
C PRO A 32 -10.19 28.16 14.09
N SER A 33 -9.97 29.36 13.56
CA SER A 33 -8.65 29.74 13.05
C SER A 33 -7.65 30.06 14.16
N LYS A 34 -8.14 30.39 15.37
CA LYS A 34 -7.31 30.73 16.52
C LYS A 34 -7.05 29.47 17.35
N PRO A 35 -5.78 29.15 17.63
CA PRO A 35 -5.42 27.97 18.42
C PRO A 35 -6.07 27.90 19.80
N GLU A 36 -6.24 29.06 20.47
CA GLU A 36 -6.86 29.15 21.77
C GLU A 36 -8.32 28.70 21.82
N ASP A 37 -9.05 28.82 20.69
CA ASP A 37 -10.48 28.48 20.62
C ASP A 37 -10.69 26.99 20.23
N ILE A 38 -9.65 26.27 19.81
CA ILE A 38 -9.77 24.89 19.31
C ILE A 38 -10.22 23.95 20.41
N TRP A 39 -9.73 24.11 21.64
CA TRP A 39 -10.09 23.24 22.75
C TRP A 39 -11.58 23.31 23.07
N ASP A 40 -12.10 24.51 23.23
CA ASP A 40 -13.52 24.73 23.55
C ASP A 40 -14.42 24.25 22.41
N PHE A 41 -13.99 24.44 21.15
CA PHE A 41 -14.67 23.88 19.99
C PHE A 41 -14.75 22.36 20.05
N VAL A 42 -13.63 21.66 20.29
CA VAL A 42 -13.60 20.19 20.35
C VAL A 42 -14.40 19.63 21.51
N VAL A 43 -14.36 20.28 22.67
CA VAL A 43 -15.14 19.89 23.85
C VAL A 43 -16.65 20.09 23.61
N GLY A 44 -17.01 21.15 22.88
CA GLY A 44 -18.40 21.46 22.54
C GLY A 44 -19.03 20.54 21.47
N LEU A 45 -18.24 19.77 20.74
CA LEU A 45 -18.75 18.78 19.78
C LEU A 45 -19.44 17.62 20.51
N ASP A 46 -20.49 17.08 19.91
CA ASP A 46 -21.04 15.78 20.29
C ASP A 46 -20.05 14.64 20.03
N GLY A 47 -20.34 13.45 20.58
CA GLY A 47 -19.44 12.30 20.49
C GLY A 47 -19.14 11.87 19.06
N ASP A 48 -20.14 11.85 18.19
CA ASP A 48 -20.02 11.39 16.80
C ASP A 48 -19.23 12.41 15.97
N SER A 49 -19.54 13.71 16.10
CA SER A 49 -18.81 14.78 15.43
C SER A 49 -17.32 14.80 15.84
N ARG A 50 -17.04 14.57 17.11
CA ARG A 50 -15.67 14.47 17.64
C ARG A 50 -14.93 13.25 17.05
N ALA A 51 -15.59 12.10 16.98
CA ALA A 51 -15.02 10.90 16.37
C ALA A 51 -14.75 11.10 14.86
N CYS A 52 -15.67 11.76 14.15
CA CYS A 52 -15.50 12.10 12.73
C CYS A 52 -14.33 13.07 12.49
N LEU A 53 -14.18 14.08 13.35
CA LEU A 53 -13.05 15.02 13.29
C LEU A 53 -11.73 14.29 13.57
N LEU A 54 -11.68 13.42 14.57
CA LEU A 54 -10.51 12.59 14.86
C LEU A 54 -10.15 11.70 13.68
N ALA A 55 -11.12 11.00 13.11
CA ALA A 55 -10.91 10.15 11.93
C ALA A 55 -10.36 10.96 10.75
N HIS A 56 -10.86 12.18 10.52
CA HIS A 56 -10.35 13.08 9.50
C HIS A 56 -8.88 13.47 9.77
N CYS A 57 -8.54 13.87 10.99
CA CYS A 57 -7.16 14.21 11.36
C CYS A 57 -6.21 13.01 11.19
N VAL A 58 -6.63 11.83 11.62
CA VAL A 58 -5.87 10.59 11.45
C VAL A 58 -5.65 10.29 9.98
N SER A 59 -6.69 10.39 9.14
CA SER A 59 -6.58 10.14 7.70
C SER A 59 -5.55 11.04 7.01
N LEU A 60 -5.40 12.28 7.45
CA LEU A 60 -4.38 13.22 6.95
C LEU A 60 -2.96 12.91 7.42
N SER A 61 -2.81 12.13 8.48
CA SER A 61 -1.52 11.72 9.04
C SER A 61 -1.01 10.38 8.51
N LEU A 62 -1.88 9.58 7.90
CA LEU A 62 -1.51 8.29 7.31
C LEU A 62 -0.66 8.49 6.06
N ASP A 63 0.46 7.78 6.00
CA ASP A 63 1.34 7.72 4.83
C ASP A 63 1.31 6.30 4.28
N GLY A 64 0.37 6.03 3.38
CA GLY A 64 0.20 4.74 2.73
C GLY A 64 1.03 4.57 1.45
N LEU A 65 1.99 5.47 1.21
CA LEU A 65 2.79 5.44 0.02
C LEU A 65 4.00 4.52 0.19
N GLY A 66 3.99 3.43 -0.56
CA GLY A 66 5.16 2.60 -0.75
C GLY A 66 6.20 3.31 -1.62
N SER A 67 7.17 4.00 -1.00
CA SER A 67 8.36 4.44 -1.72
C SER A 67 9.28 3.23 -1.93
N TRP A 68 9.80 3.06 -3.17
CA TRP A 68 10.77 2.02 -3.48
C TRP A 68 12.07 2.14 -2.65
N GLU A 69 12.37 3.34 -2.18
CA GLU A 69 13.53 3.64 -1.32
C GLU A 69 13.31 3.26 0.14
N ARG A 70 12.07 3.27 0.60
CA ARG A 70 11.72 2.89 1.96
C ARG A 70 11.11 1.49 1.96
N ARG A 71 11.92 0.50 2.27
CA ARG A 71 11.50 -0.88 2.55
C ARG A 71 10.71 -1.00 3.88
N GLU A 72 9.90 -0.04 4.21
CA GLU A 72 9.07 -0.12 5.42
C GLU A 72 7.82 -0.95 5.14
N ARG A 73 8.02 -2.27 5.05
CA ARG A 73 6.93 -3.25 4.99
C ARG A 73 5.95 -3.08 6.15
N SER A 74 6.43 -2.54 7.29
CA SER A 74 5.61 -2.31 8.48
C SER A 74 4.51 -1.25 8.24
N ILE A 75 4.81 -0.16 7.51
CA ILE A 75 3.82 0.88 7.21
C ILE A 75 2.74 0.35 6.28
N LEU A 76 3.12 -0.39 5.23
CA LEU A 76 2.16 -1.00 4.31
C LEU A 76 1.30 -2.05 5.00
N ALA A 77 1.88 -2.88 5.87
CA ALA A 77 1.15 -3.86 6.66
C ALA A 77 0.14 -3.19 7.60
N HIS A 78 0.51 -2.05 8.20
CA HIS A 78 -0.40 -1.29 9.06
C HIS A 78 -1.58 -0.70 8.28
N VAL A 79 -1.32 -0.13 7.10
CA VAL A 79 -2.37 0.39 6.21
C VAL A 79 -3.28 -0.74 5.72
N GLU A 80 -2.74 -1.92 5.40
CA GLU A 80 -3.51 -3.10 5.01
C GLU A 80 -4.40 -3.62 6.16
N THR A 81 -3.87 -3.64 7.38
CA THR A 81 -4.65 -3.98 8.58
C THR A 81 -5.81 -3.01 8.78
N LEU A 82 -5.56 -1.70 8.62
CA LEU A 82 -6.59 -0.69 8.75
C LEU A 82 -7.65 -0.81 7.63
N ALA A 83 -7.23 -1.01 6.39
CA ALA A 83 -8.13 -1.22 5.27
C ALA A 83 -9.04 -2.44 5.46
N THR A 84 -8.47 -3.53 6.00
CA THR A 84 -9.23 -4.74 6.34
C THR A 84 -10.22 -4.49 7.48
N ALA A 85 -9.79 -3.80 8.55
CA ALA A 85 -10.66 -3.49 9.69
C ALA A 85 -11.84 -2.57 9.31
N LEU A 86 -11.68 -1.75 8.28
CA LEU A 86 -12.69 -0.84 7.75
C LEU A 86 -13.51 -1.46 6.60
N ASP A 87 -13.23 -2.70 6.22
CA ASP A 87 -13.82 -3.36 5.05
C ASP A 87 -13.75 -2.46 3.79
N LEU A 88 -12.57 -1.90 3.55
CA LEU A 88 -12.37 -0.92 2.49
C LEU A 88 -12.44 -1.58 1.11
N ASP A 89 -13.47 -1.25 0.34
CA ASP A 89 -13.59 -1.63 -1.06
C ASP A 89 -13.07 -0.52 -1.99
N MET A 90 -11.91 -0.76 -2.58
CA MET A 90 -11.28 0.18 -3.51
C MET A 90 -12.03 0.33 -4.84
N ARG A 91 -12.97 -0.55 -5.18
CA ARG A 91 -13.83 -0.41 -6.39
C ARG A 91 -14.69 0.84 -6.36
N ALA A 92 -15.04 1.33 -5.17
CA ALA A 92 -15.74 2.59 -4.99
C ALA A 92 -14.91 3.83 -5.36
N TYR A 93 -13.57 3.71 -5.27
CA TYR A 93 -12.67 4.85 -5.37
C TYR A 93 -11.74 4.81 -6.60
N TRP A 94 -11.56 3.64 -7.21
CA TRP A 94 -10.62 3.46 -8.31
C TRP A 94 -11.21 2.59 -9.44
N LYS A 95 -10.89 2.97 -10.69
CA LYS A 95 -11.27 2.21 -11.89
C LYS A 95 -10.08 2.10 -12.85
N PRO A 96 -9.91 0.96 -13.54
CA PRO A 96 -8.81 0.70 -14.48
C PRO A 96 -9.02 1.41 -15.83
N THR A 97 -9.01 2.75 -15.83
CA THR A 97 -9.16 3.54 -17.07
C THR A 97 -7.86 3.58 -17.87
N ALA A 98 -7.95 3.95 -19.15
CA ALA A 98 -6.81 4.19 -20.04
C ALA A 98 -5.75 5.07 -19.34
N VAL A 99 -6.14 6.28 -18.95
CA VAL A 99 -5.23 7.30 -18.36
C VAL A 99 -4.62 6.85 -17.03
N ARG A 100 -5.39 6.17 -16.18
CA ARG A 100 -4.93 5.80 -14.83
C ARG A 100 -4.08 4.54 -14.80
N TYR A 101 -4.34 3.59 -15.72
CA TYR A 101 -3.69 2.30 -15.67
C TYR A 101 -3.27 1.75 -17.04
N LEU A 102 -4.20 1.59 -17.99
CA LEU A 102 -3.97 0.76 -19.17
C LEU A 102 -2.91 1.34 -20.12
N ASP A 103 -2.82 2.66 -20.26
CA ASP A 103 -1.78 3.30 -21.06
C ASP A 103 -0.38 3.19 -20.45
N ARG A 104 -0.30 3.00 -19.14
CA ARG A 104 0.95 2.96 -18.38
C ARG A 104 1.57 1.57 -18.26
N VAL A 105 0.80 0.53 -18.58
CA VAL A 105 1.24 -0.87 -18.49
C VAL A 105 1.50 -1.48 -19.86
N THR A 106 2.17 -2.63 -19.91
CA THR A 106 2.47 -3.36 -21.14
C THR A 106 1.25 -4.14 -21.65
N LYS A 107 1.24 -4.51 -22.93
CA LYS A 107 0.20 -5.38 -23.51
C LYS A 107 0.04 -6.68 -22.72
N ALA A 108 1.13 -7.27 -22.27
CA ALA A 108 1.11 -8.51 -21.48
C ALA A 108 0.38 -8.30 -20.14
N GLN A 109 0.60 -7.15 -19.48
CA GLN A 109 -0.09 -6.81 -18.24
C GLN A 109 -1.58 -6.51 -18.46
N ILE A 110 -1.95 -5.88 -19.59
CA ILE A 110 -3.37 -5.70 -19.97
C ILE A 110 -4.03 -7.07 -20.17
N ALA A 111 -3.38 -7.98 -20.92
CA ALA A 111 -3.91 -9.34 -21.13
C ALA A 111 -4.06 -10.11 -19.81
N ALA A 112 -3.06 -10.00 -18.91
CA ALA A 112 -3.12 -10.62 -17.60
C ALA A 112 -4.28 -10.06 -16.76
N ALA A 113 -4.49 -8.73 -16.76
CA ALA A 113 -5.60 -8.08 -16.07
C ALA A 113 -6.97 -8.53 -16.59
N VAL A 114 -7.13 -8.65 -17.92
CA VAL A 114 -8.38 -9.15 -18.53
C VAL A 114 -8.58 -10.65 -18.25
N SER A 115 -7.51 -11.43 -18.25
CA SER A 115 -7.58 -12.85 -17.89
C SER A 115 -8.01 -13.06 -16.45
N ASP A 116 -7.49 -12.24 -15.54
CA ASP A 116 -7.75 -12.27 -14.10
C ASP A 116 -9.17 -11.75 -13.77
N GLY A 117 -9.59 -10.63 -14.36
CA GLY A 117 -10.85 -9.99 -14.01
C GLY A 117 -12.07 -10.43 -14.84
N VAL A 118 -11.85 -11.04 -16.00
CA VAL A 118 -12.94 -11.41 -16.90
C VAL A 118 -12.83 -12.88 -17.31
N SER A 119 -11.86 -13.22 -18.17
CA SER A 119 -11.57 -14.61 -18.55
C SER A 119 -10.32 -14.70 -19.45
N ALA A 120 -9.66 -15.86 -19.45
CA ALA A 120 -8.57 -16.16 -20.37
C ALA A 120 -9.00 -16.09 -21.84
N GLN A 121 -10.26 -16.44 -22.16
CA GLN A 121 -10.80 -16.33 -23.50
C GLN A 121 -10.93 -14.88 -23.97
N ALA A 122 -11.38 -13.98 -23.11
CA ALA A 122 -11.45 -12.54 -23.40
C ALA A 122 -10.04 -11.96 -23.64
N ALA A 123 -9.08 -12.32 -22.79
CA ALA A 123 -7.68 -11.92 -22.95
C ALA A 123 -7.09 -12.41 -24.29
N GLY A 124 -7.39 -13.66 -24.68
CA GLY A 124 -6.96 -14.23 -25.96
C GLY A 124 -7.47 -13.44 -27.16
N ARG A 125 -8.72 -12.96 -27.14
CA ARG A 125 -9.29 -12.13 -28.22
C ARG A 125 -8.58 -10.80 -28.37
N LEU A 126 -8.05 -10.24 -27.29
CA LEU A 126 -7.36 -8.94 -27.29
C LEU A 126 -5.87 -9.06 -27.67
N SER A 127 -5.26 -10.22 -27.55
CA SER A 127 -3.81 -10.41 -27.70
C SER A 127 -3.26 -9.98 -29.07
N GLY A 128 -4.05 -10.14 -30.14
CA GLY A 128 -3.71 -9.76 -31.51
C GLY A 128 -3.80 -8.26 -31.81
N LEU A 129 -4.43 -7.48 -30.94
CA LEU A 129 -4.67 -6.06 -31.18
C LEU A 129 -3.39 -5.22 -30.95
N LYS A 130 -3.32 -4.05 -31.60
CA LYS A 130 -2.33 -3.03 -31.23
C LYS A 130 -2.68 -2.44 -29.87
N LYS A 131 -1.66 -1.91 -29.13
CA LYS A 131 -1.88 -1.41 -27.75
C LYS A 131 -3.05 -0.42 -27.61
N PRO A 132 -3.23 0.60 -28.46
CA PRO A 132 -4.37 1.53 -28.32
C PRO A 132 -5.73 0.82 -28.44
N GLN A 133 -5.87 -0.06 -29.41
CA GLN A 133 -7.10 -0.85 -29.61
C GLN A 133 -7.35 -1.83 -28.47
N MET A 134 -6.28 -2.41 -27.91
CA MET A 134 -6.36 -3.28 -26.76
C MET A 134 -6.81 -2.55 -25.51
N VAL A 135 -6.32 -1.31 -25.28
CA VAL A 135 -6.74 -0.44 -24.18
C VAL A 135 -8.23 -0.10 -24.32
N GLU A 136 -8.65 0.37 -25.48
CA GLU A 136 -10.05 0.73 -25.78
C GLU A 136 -11.02 -0.46 -25.52
N ALA A 137 -10.62 -1.66 -25.92
CA ALA A 137 -11.44 -2.86 -25.74
C ALA A 137 -11.39 -3.42 -24.29
N ALA A 138 -10.26 -3.28 -23.59
CA ALA A 138 -10.08 -3.80 -22.24
C ALA A 138 -10.73 -2.92 -21.16
N GLU A 139 -10.76 -1.62 -21.33
CA GLU A 139 -11.28 -0.68 -20.34
C GLU A 139 -12.73 -0.99 -19.92
N PRO A 140 -13.71 -1.08 -20.84
CA PRO A 140 -15.08 -1.37 -20.43
C PRO A 140 -15.22 -2.74 -19.75
N LEU A 141 -14.50 -3.76 -20.22
CA LEU A 141 -14.55 -5.10 -19.63
C LEU A 141 -14.06 -5.12 -18.19
N LEU A 142 -12.94 -4.45 -17.92
CA LEU A 142 -12.34 -4.40 -16.58
C LEU A 142 -13.15 -3.50 -15.63
N VAL A 143 -13.73 -2.41 -16.14
CA VAL A 143 -14.60 -1.51 -15.35
C VAL A 143 -15.88 -2.24 -14.96
N GLU A 144 -16.52 -2.96 -15.89
CA GLU A 144 -17.73 -3.73 -15.63
C GLU A 144 -17.48 -4.87 -14.65
N ALA A 145 -16.36 -5.58 -14.80
CA ALA A 145 -15.95 -6.63 -13.87
C ALA A 145 -15.55 -6.11 -12.48
N GLY A 146 -15.39 -4.80 -12.31
CA GLY A 146 -14.90 -4.23 -11.06
C GLY A 146 -13.48 -4.65 -10.72
N TRP A 147 -12.67 -4.97 -11.74
CA TRP A 147 -11.31 -5.46 -11.53
C TRP A 147 -10.41 -4.42 -10.85
N LEU A 148 -9.60 -4.91 -9.90
CA LEU A 148 -8.57 -4.14 -9.22
C LEU A 148 -7.20 -4.81 -9.41
N PRO A 149 -6.13 -4.02 -9.56
CA PRO A 149 -4.79 -4.58 -9.49
C PRO A 149 -4.52 -5.14 -8.08
N PRO A 150 -3.66 -6.18 -7.96
CA PRO A 150 -3.43 -6.89 -6.69
C PRO A 150 -3.08 -5.97 -5.51
N VAL A 151 -2.39 -4.86 -5.78
CA VAL A 151 -2.01 -3.88 -4.74
C VAL A 151 -3.19 -3.11 -4.14
N LEU A 152 -4.33 -3.06 -4.81
CA LEU A 152 -5.54 -2.39 -4.34
C LEU A 152 -6.59 -3.37 -3.79
N ARG A 153 -6.31 -4.67 -3.78
CA ARG A 153 -7.20 -5.69 -3.21
C ARG A 153 -6.92 -5.83 -1.72
N THR A 154 -7.92 -5.58 -0.90
CA THR A 154 -7.85 -5.92 0.53
C THR A 154 -7.95 -7.44 0.72
N VAL A 155 -7.50 -7.94 1.87
CA VAL A 155 -7.55 -9.38 2.19
C VAL A 155 -8.99 -9.90 2.17
N SER A 156 -9.97 -9.09 2.57
CA SER A 156 -11.40 -9.42 2.51
C SER A 156 -11.87 -9.63 1.07
N ALA A 157 -11.47 -8.75 0.14
CA ALA A 157 -11.81 -8.87 -1.28
C ALA A 157 -11.11 -10.05 -1.99
N ARG A 158 -10.03 -10.60 -1.39
CA ARG A 158 -9.36 -11.81 -1.89
C ARG A 158 -10.10 -13.10 -1.52
N ALA A 159 -10.93 -13.07 -0.47
CA ALA A 159 -11.67 -14.24 0.00
C ALA A 159 -12.89 -14.56 -0.87
N ASP A 160 -13.40 -13.60 -1.65
CA ASP A 160 -14.57 -13.76 -2.51
C ASP A 160 -14.22 -14.29 -3.93
N GLU A 161 -12.94 -14.47 -4.25
CA GLU A 161 -12.57 -15.11 -5.50
C GLU A 161 -12.60 -16.64 -5.35
N PRO A 162 -13.29 -17.38 -6.25
CA PRO A 162 -13.27 -18.84 -6.23
C PRO A 162 -11.82 -19.31 -6.46
N GLY A 163 -11.23 -19.85 -5.40
CA GLY A 163 -9.82 -20.18 -5.33
C GLY A 163 -9.37 -21.15 -6.42
N GLU A 164 -8.41 -20.72 -7.23
CA GLU A 164 -7.40 -21.62 -7.74
C GLU A 164 -6.26 -21.67 -6.73
N GLY A 165 -6.28 -22.75 -5.93
CA GLY A 165 -5.26 -23.02 -4.95
C GLY A 165 -3.88 -23.17 -5.57
N ASN A 166 -2.97 -22.32 -5.16
CA ASN A 166 -1.56 -22.68 -5.11
C ASN A 166 -0.89 -21.93 -3.94
N GLY A 167 -1.22 -22.40 -2.73
CA GLY A 167 -0.41 -22.11 -1.56
C GLY A 167 0.93 -22.83 -1.67
N PRO A 168 2.06 -22.24 -1.29
CA PRO A 168 3.28 -22.99 -1.13
C PRO A 168 3.08 -23.99 0.01
N THR A 169 3.10 -25.26 -0.37
CA THR A 169 3.15 -26.41 0.55
C THR A 169 4.36 -26.22 1.47
N ALA A 170 4.10 -25.97 2.74
CA ALA A 170 5.09 -26.12 3.77
C ALA A 170 5.37 -27.62 3.89
N ASP A 171 6.43 -28.07 3.23
CA ASP A 171 6.93 -29.43 3.35
C ASP A 171 7.70 -29.59 4.65
N GLN A 172 7.18 -30.49 5.40
CA GLN A 172 7.69 -31.29 6.50
C GLN A 172 9.16 -31.10 6.88
N ALA A 173 9.34 -30.66 8.11
CA ALA A 173 10.54 -30.91 8.87
C ALA A 173 10.59 -32.41 9.28
N PRO A 174 11.68 -33.13 9.04
CA PRO A 174 11.90 -34.38 9.75
C PRO A 174 12.48 -34.09 11.13
N ALA A 175 11.79 -34.62 12.15
CA ALA A 175 12.31 -34.76 13.47
C ALA A 175 13.53 -35.72 13.44
N SER A 176 14.62 -35.29 14.03
CA SER A 176 15.69 -36.20 14.49
C SER A 176 16.22 -35.63 15.81
N GLU A 177 15.99 -36.39 16.83
CA GLU A 177 16.48 -36.22 18.18
C GLU A 177 17.99 -36.52 18.29
N PRO A 178 18.62 -36.22 19.43
CA PRO A 178 20.05 -35.93 19.54
C PRO A 178 20.87 -37.15 19.95
N GLU A 179 22.06 -37.27 19.40
CA GLU A 179 23.08 -38.07 20.07
C GLU A 179 24.26 -37.18 20.47
N ALA A 180 24.55 -37.28 21.76
CA ALA A 180 25.67 -36.69 22.43
C ALA A 180 27.00 -37.35 21.98
N SER A 181 28.02 -36.56 21.76
CA SER A 181 29.41 -37.03 21.88
C SER A 181 30.30 -35.86 22.30
N GLU A 182 30.93 -36.08 23.41
CA GLU A 182 32.00 -35.32 24.04
C GLU A 182 33.22 -35.14 23.12
N GLY A 183 33.93 -34.06 23.33
CA GLY A 183 35.27 -33.94 22.76
C GLY A 183 35.81 -32.52 22.81
N ALA A 184 36.58 -32.27 23.84
CA ALA A 184 37.42 -31.09 24.08
C ALA A 184 38.20 -30.59 22.85
N ASP A 185 38.34 -29.32 22.71
CA ASP A 185 39.64 -28.67 22.70
C ASP A 185 39.46 -27.14 22.47
N ALA A 186 40.04 -26.35 23.34
CA ALA A 186 40.19 -24.94 23.16
C ALA A 186 41.57 -24.62 22.58
N PRO A 187 41.71 -23.69 21.69
CA PRO A 187 42.91 -22.88 21.65
C PRO A 187 42.64 -21.37 21.77
N GLU A 188 43.29 -20.85 22.77
CA GLU A 188 44.09 -19.59 22.87
C GLU A 188 43.69 -18.39 22.02
N ALA A 189 43.44 -17.31 22.73
CA ALA A 189 43.39 -15.94 22.20
C ALA A 189 44.79 -15.44 21.83
N PRO A 190 44.98 -14.67 20.79
CA PRO A 190 46.16 -13.83 20.62
C PRO A 190 45.91 -12.40 21.11
N GLU A 191 46.94 -11.94 21.80
CA GLU A 191 47.14 -10.66 22.46
C GLU A 191 46.99 -9.44 21.54
N ALA A 192 46.58 -8.34 22.17
CA ALA A 192 46.64 -7.00 21.61
C ALA A 192 48.08 -6.47 21.57
N PRO A 193 48.47 -5.69 20.58
CA PRO A 193 49.68 -4.86 20.69
C PRO A 193 49.31 -3.48 21.22
N GLU A 194 50.13 -3.09 22.18
CA GLU A 194 50.18 -1.83 22.89
C GLU A 194 50.44 -0.60 22.02
N ALA A 195 49.99 0.47 22.58
CA ALA A 195 50.23 1.84 22.14
C ALA A 195 51.75 2.20 22.15
N SER A 196 52.18 2.99 21.24
CA SER A 196 53.24 3.97 21.51
C SER A 196 53.33 5.03 20.40
N GLY A 197 53.44 6.27 20.83
CA GLY A 197 54.16 7.28 20.08
C GLY A 197 53.46 8.63 19.94
N ALA A 198 53.61 9.46 20.93
CA ALA A 198 53.46 10.91 20.87
C ALA A 198 54.52 11.56 19.97
N SER A 199 54.21 12.70 19.41
CA SER A 199 55.06 13.90 19.14
C SER A 199 54.16 14.89 18.40
N GLU A 200 53.76 15.98 19.00
CA GLU A 200 54.37 17.33 19.12
C GLU A 200 54.95 17.90 17.81
N VAL A 201 54.48 19.11 17.61
CA VAL A 201 55.15 20.36 17.24
C VAL A 201 54.44 21.14 16.11
N SER A 202 53.90 22.26 16.51
CA SER A 202 54.04 23.66 16.06
C SER A 202 54.19 23.97 14.55
N ASP A 203 53.33 24.76 14.02
CA ASP A 203 53.53 26.23 13.80
C ASP A 203 52.21 26.85 13.28
#